data_5af919a70b3b2295834acde44a3755ba
#
_entry.id   5af919a70b3b2295834acde44a3755ba
#
_cell.length_a   1.000
_cell.length_b   1.000
_cell.length_c   1.000
_cell.angle_alpha   90.00
_cell.angle_beta   90.00
_cell.angle_gamma   90.00
#
_symmetry.space_group_name_H-M   'P 1'
#
loop_
_entity.id
_entity.type
_entity.pdbx_description
1 polymer ?
#
loop_
_entity_poly.entity_id
_entity_poly.type
_entity_poly.pdbx_seq_one_letter_code
_entity_poly.pdbx_strand_id
1 'polypeptide(L)'
;MKVNYNCFFAFVFILFQLSTAEAGVTKTVFSDAPTREYVFVENNNNDNFFVTPTGALDPRMTGSNRWTGLKYNGSGSIYQQSLGYIDNGYNTLLLSNRRFDMWLENAPTSHLITGLRCINWYKGCDIATSLILPEATDAAGFYGVSVPAGGAKWMHGMMSDQFYHYLNNASVGSNFTMTINTCTTAESYSAKLGQRCRYLGSGDWYVRKVSYTKGAHLKFENTNAISEVFINSDGIPTLGEGNSGCYPLVIGKLSGLTCKMLTYSLRDNGMSNSTIKIFPAINKPALESAIDAQDMQFSLDSNTWKTVSKTSHYFTFNELKGKRSIYIFLSQNFFKQMVKLGISDSNTNDLFNFRMHNALAPESGWYEFSTSNQLIIKPRDFSVSIISTDYVQNPSRTGRIGRNSPSLDFDYIVTTNGKTSADEVLISVTGPTQKINGRSWCIFKSSSNLTQVPFPASLTYKTRNGVNKTYDVGCDGLWRDMTDAFWLTTPWFSSNGAMGLMNKANVRFSIPMNDEQSLYTLNHSTWFGDVSASGEIRIKATWRNVN
;
A
#
# COMPACT_ATOMS: atom_id res chain seq x y z
N MET A 1 -63.05 52.01 81.61
CA MET A 1 -63.34 51.28 80.41
C MET A 1 -62.01 51.12 79.66
N LYS A 2 -61.41 49.95 79.77
CA LYS A 2 -60.07 49.65 79.24
C LYS A 2 -60.25 48.85 77.95
N VAL A 3 -59.67 49.30 76.89
CA VAL A 3 -59.56 48.55 75.60
C VAL A 3 -58.10 48.21 75.38
N ASN A 4 -57.81 46.87 75.40
CA ASN A 4 -56.47 46.34 75.06
C ASN A 4 -56.36 46.12 73.52
N TYR A 5 -55.32 46.66 72.90
CA TYR A 5 -54.94 46.31 71.56
C TYR A 5 -53.72 45.34 71.60
N ASN A 6 -53.94 44.09 71.17
CA ASN A 6 -52.87 43.16 70.89
C ASN A 6 -52.51 43.26 69.45
N CYS A 7 -51.28 43.72 69.18
CA CYS A 7 -50.68 43.72 67.82
C CYS A 7 -49.97 42.38 67.59
N PHE A 8 -50.51 41.59 66.68
CA PHE A 8 -49.89 40.34 66.25
C PHE A 8 -48.93 40.66 65.04
N PHE A 9 -47.59 40.57 65.24
CA PHE A 9 -46.62 40.60 64.16
C PHE A 9 -46.50 39.20 63.57
N ALA A 10 -47.04 39.04 62.35
CA ALA A 10 -46.81 37.82 61.56
C ALA A 10 -45.52 38.02 60.75
N PHE A 11 -44.46 37.28 61.11
CA PHE A 11 -43.26 37.17 60.34
C PHE A 11 -43.50 36.22 59.15
N VAL A 12 -43.62 36.77 57.96
CA VAL A 12 -43.65 36.00 56.73
C VAL A 12 -42.20 35.68 56.34
N PHE A 13 -41.77 34.43 56.60
CA PHE A 13 -40.52 33.86 56.06
C PHE A 13 -40.72 33.56 54.57
N ILE A 14 -40.26 34.46 53.68
CA ILE A 14 -40.14 34.17 52.27
C ILE A 14 -38.87 33.30 52.10
N LEU A 15 -39.07 31.97 51.99
CA LEU A 15 -38.05 31.06 51.50
C LEU A 15 -37.78 31.35 50.03
N PHE A 16 -36.72 32.12 49.76
CA PHE A 16 -36.09 32.13 48.45
C PHE A 16 -35.51 30.75 48.22
N GLN A 17 -36.21 29.91 47.49
CA GLN A 17 -35.58 28.77 46.84
C GLN A 17 -34.63 29.30 45.78
N LEU A 18 -33.35 29.43 46.09
CA LEU A 18 -32.29 29.50 45.12
C LEU A 18 -32.32 28.19 44.35
N SER A 19 -33.00 28.17 43.20
CA SER A 19 -32.80 27.15 42.22
C SER A 19 -31.35 27.33 41.72
N THR A 20 -30.44 26.57 42.29
CA THR A 20 -29.14 26.37 41.66
C THR A 20 -29.43 25.75 40.29
N ALA A 21 -29.35 26.55 39.24
CA ALA A 21 -29.26 26.03 37.89
C ALA A 21 -28.01 25.16 37.87
N GLU A 22 -28.14 23.86 37.97
CA GLU A 22 -27.06 22.95 37.69
C GLU A 22 -26.66 23.23 36.22
N ALA A 23 -25.55 23.90 36.06
CA ALA A 23 -24.95 24.12 34.77
C ALA A 23 -24.40 22.78 34.31
N GLY A 24 -25.20 22.01 33.60
CA GLY A 24 -24.77 20.78 32.95
C GLY A 24 -24.07 21.03 31.62
N VAL A 25 -23.59 19.98 30.99
CA VAL A 25 -23.02 20.03 29.65
C VAL A 25 -24.09 20.54 28.67
N THR A 26 -23.74 21.57 27.87
CA THR A 26 -24.63 22.15 26.87
C THR A 26 -24.73 21.24 25.65
N LYS A 27 -25.91 20.69 25.38
CA LYS A 27 -26.15 19.84 24.22
C LYS A 27 -26.63 20.66 23.03
N THR A 28 -25.92 20.56 21.91
CA THR A 28 -26.30 21.15 20.62
C THR A 28 -26.52 20.04 19.59
N VAL A 29 -27.73 19.99 19.04
CA VAL A 29 -28.08 19.05 17.96
C VAL A 29 -28.10 19.82 16.65
N PHE A 30 -27.29 19.36 15.69
CA PHE A 30 -27.25 19.96 14.35
C PHE A 30 -28.28 19.30 13.45
N SER A 31 -28.67 20.05 12.43
CA SER A 31 -29.45 19.48 11.33
C SER A 31 -28.69 18.32 10.67
N ASP A 32 -29.45 17.35 10.17
CA ASP A 32 -28.88 16.20 9.45
C ASP A 32 -27.97 16.70 8.33
N ALA A 33 -26.81 16.07 8.22
CA ALA A 33 -25.92 16.35 7.10
C ALA A 33 -26.50 15.74 5.81
N PRO A 34 -26.32 16.39 4.65
CA PRO A 34 -26.65 15.77 3.38
C PRO A 34 -25.95 14.41 3.22
N THR A 35 -26.64 13.45 2.60
CA THR A 35 -26.01 12.17 2.27
C THR A 35 -24.81 12.40 1.36
N ARG A 36 -23.69 11.78 1.69
CA ARG A 36 -22.43 11.91 0.96
C ARG A 36 -22.05 10.58 0.32
N GLU A 37 -21.52 10.69 -0.87
CA GLU A 37 -20.92 9.55 -1.53
C GLU A 37 -19.44 9.42 -1.18
N TYR A 38 -18.95 8.19 -1.05
CA TYR A 38 -17.53 7.91 -0.91
C TYR A 38 -17.04 6.92 -1.94
N VAL A 39 -15.78 7.00 -2.28
CA VAL A 39 -15.06 6.00 -3.06
C VAL A 39 -14.25 5.15 -2.10
N PHE A 40 -14.46 3.85 -2.14
CA PHE A 40 -13.56 2.93 -1.46
C PHE A 40 -12.48 2.47 -2.43
N VAL A 41 -11.24 2.50 -2.00
CA VAL A 41 -10.10 2.14 -2.84
C VAL A 41 -9.27 1.08 -2.14
N GLU A 42 -9.11 -0.05 -2.81
CA GLU A 42 -8.09 -1.04 -2.48
C GLU A 42 -6.87 -0.77 -3.34
N ASN A 43 -5.72 -0.55 -2.73
CA ASN A 43 -4.49 -0.48 -3.49
C ASN A 43 -3.86 -1.86 -3.65
N ASN A 44 -2.92 -1.96 -4.56
CA ASN A 44 -2.18 -3.20 -4.86
C ASN A 44 -0.95 -3.39 -3.95
N ASN A 45 -0.79 -2.56 -2.93
CA ASN A 45 0.39 -2.54 -2.09
C ASN A 45 0.08 -3.13 -0.71
N ASN A 46 0.16 -4.46 -0.59
CA ASN A 46 -0.06 -5.19 0.66
C ASN A 46 -1.46 -5.01 1.28
N ASP A 47 -2.50 -5.12 0.49
CA ASP A 47 -3.91 -5.02 0.91
C ASP A 47 -4.28 -3.72 1.62
N ASN A 48 -3.57 -2.65 1.32
CA ASN A 48 -3.92 -1.34 1.85
C ASN A 48 -5.25 -0.85 1.26
N PHE A 49 -6.02 -0.22 2.12
CA PHE A 49 -7.30 0.37 1.77
C PHE A 49 -7.29 1.84 2.12
N PHE A 50 -7.99 2.64 1.35
CA PHE A 50 -8.31 3.99 1.76
C PHE A 50 -9.72 4.38 1.32
N VAL A 51 -10.30 5.30 2.03
CA VAL A 51 -11.63 5.84 1.76
C VAL A 51 -11.49 7.31 1.47
N THR A 52 -12.05 7.74 0.35
CA THR A 52 -12.06 9.14 -0.03
C THR A 52 -13.51 9.56 -0.26
N PRO A 53 -14.09 10.39 0.61
CA PRO A 53 -15.43 10.91 0.38
C PRO A 53 -15.45 11.83 -0.82
N THR A 54 -16.57 11.80 -1.52
CA THR A 54 -16.87 12.75 -2.59
C THR A 54 -17.72 13.88 -2.07
N GLY A 55 -17.54 15.06 -2.58
CA GLY A 55 -18.33 16.23 -2.22
C GLY A 55 -17.48 17.43 -1.82
N ALA A 56 -18.08 18.59 -1.89
CA ALA A 56 -17.34 19.82 -2.00
C ALA A 56 -16.80 20.38 -0.69
N LEU A 57 -17.36 20.05 0.47
CA LEU A 57 -17.16 20.92 1.62
C LEU A 57 -16.63 20.25 2.88
N ASP A 58 -16.71 18.90 2.98
CA ASP A 58 -16.24 18.24 4.19
C ASP A 58 -15.92 16.76 3.97
N PRO A 59 -14.83 16.47 3.28
CA PRO A 59 -14.45 15.13 2.87
C PRO A 59 -13.67 14.44 4.00
N ARG A 60 -14.33 14.09 5.10
CA ARG A 60 -13.55 13.71 6.27
C ARG A 60 -13.74 12.29 6.74
N MET A 61 -14.14 11.43 5.83
CA MET A 61 -14.01 10.00 6.00
C MET A 61 -12.99 9.50 4.98
N THR A 62 -11.71 9.53 5.35
CA THR A 62 -10.60 9.14 4.48
C THR A 62 -9.49 8.49 5.29
N GLY A 63 -8.68 7.67 4.66
CA GLY A 63 -7.52 7.08 5.30
C GLY A 63 -7.07 5.76 4.72
N SER A 64 -6.14 5.12 5.41
CA SER A 64 -5.52 3.87 5.02
C SER A 64 -5.36 2.95 6.23
N ASN A 65 -5.52 1.63 6.04
CA ASN A 65 -5.34 0.63 7.09
C ASN A 65 -3.87 0.34 7.43
N ARG A 66 -2.95 0.91 6.67
CA ARG A 66 -1.51 0.76 6.88
C ARG A 66 -0.79 2.10 6.74
N TRP A 67 0.43 2.13 7.23
CA TRP A 67 1.35 3.22 6.97
C TRP A 67 1.75 3.21 5.49
N THR A 68 1.04 3.96 4.69
CA THR A 68 1.27 4.05 3.24
C THR A 68 2.04 5.30 2.84
N GLY A 69 2.60 6.03 3.80
CA GLY A 69 3.22 7.30 3.48
C GLY A 69 2.19 8.32 3.00
N LEU A 70 1.17 8.55 3.82
CA LEU A 70 0.26 9.68 3.60
C LEU A 70 1.08 10.96 3.66
N LYS A 71 1.27 11.62 2.53
CA LYS A 71 2.14 12.80 2.38
C LYS A 71 1.31 14.06 2.33
N TYR A 72 1.75 15.10 3.04
CA TYR A 72 1.11 16.40 3.05
C TYR A 72 1.92 17.42 2.25
N ASN A 73 1.23 18.26 1.47
CA ASN A 73 1.86 19.37 0.79
C ASN A 73 2.34 20.43 1.79
N GLY A 74 3.54 20.94 1.62
CA GLY A 74 4.04 22.18 2.24
C GLY A 74 4.84 22.03 3.53
N SER A 75 4.93 20.86 4.14
CA SER A 75 5.70 20.66 5.38
C SER A 75 6.81 19.61 5.26
N GLY A 76 7.27 19.37 4.03
CA GLY A 76 8.18 18.26 3.77
C GLY A 76 7.45 16.93 3.73
N SER A 77 8.21 15.85 3.64
CA SER A 77 7.63 14.49 3.58
C SER A 77 7.16 14.07 4.96
N ILE A 78 6.02 14.55 5.41
CA ILE A 78 5.41 14.13 6.65
C ILE A 78 4.54 12.92 6.35
N TYR A 79 4.88 11.80 6.99
CA TYR A 79 4.13 10.56 6.89
C TYR A 79 3.22 10.42 8.10
N GLN A 80 1.96 10.12 7.85
CA GLN A 80 1.00 9.92 8.90
C GLN A 80 0.32 8.57 8.76
N GLN A 81 0.48 7.72 9.75
CA GLN A 81 -0.23 6.45 9.82
C GLN A 81 -1.66 6.67 10.28
N SER A 82 -2.61 6.11 9.55
CA SER A 82 -4.02 6.26 9.88
C SER A 82 -4.87 5.23 9.17
N LEU A 83 -5.79 4.66 9.90
CA LEU A 83 -6.89 3.89 9.32
C LEU A 83 -7.98 4.79 8.69
N GLY A 84 -7.80 6.09 8.73
CA GLY A 84 -8.78 7.08 8.35
C GLY A 84 -9.46 7.71 9.55
N TYR A 85 -10.34 8.62 9.28
CA TYR A 85 -10.99 9.40 10.32
C TYR A 85 -12.41 9.78 9.93
N ILE A 86 -13.21 10.08 10.96
CA ILE A 86 -14.57 10.59 10.83
C ILE A 86 -14.61 11.98 11.39
N ASP A 87 -15.09 12.93 10.60
CA ASP A 87 -15.35 14.29 11.01
C ASP A 87 -16.74 14.42 11.61
N ASN A 88 -16.84 15.22 12.67
CA ASN A 88 -18.10 15.59 13.29
C ASN A 88 -18.84 16.74 12.59
N GLY A 89 -18.27 17.26 11.50
CA GLY A 89 -18.83 18.41 10.76
C GLY A 89 -18.42 19.77 11.31
N TYR A 90 -17.42 19.83 12.21
CA TYR A 90 -16.87 21.07 12.75
C TYR A 90 -15.51 21.40 12.18
N ASN A 91 -15.40 22.60 11.64
CA ASN A 91 -14.14 23.10 11.11
C ASN A 91 -13.22 23.75 12.17
N THR A 92 -13.66 23.88 13.43
CA THR A 92 -12.97 24.73 14.40
C THR A 92 -13.14 24.30 15.85
N LEU A 93 -13.01 23.04 16.17
CA LEU A 93 -12.92 22.64 17.58
C LEU A 93 -11.53 22.99 18.12
N LEU A 94 -11.45 24.09 18.88
CA LEU A 94 -10.26 24.39 19.69
C LEU A 94 -10.35 23.53 20.95
N LEU A 95 -9.60 22.43 20.99
CA LEU A 95 -9.68 21.44 22.05
C LEU A 95 -8.49 21.51 23.01
N SER A 96 -7.62 22.52 22.90
CA SER A 96 -6.42 22.64 23.76
C SER A 96 -6.76 22.57 25.24
N ASN A 97 -6.01 21.73 25.96
CA ASN A 97 -6.17 21.53 27.41
C ASN A 97 -7.57 21.06 27.84
N ARG A 98 -8.30 20.40 26.94
CA ARG A 98 -9.61 19.84 27.24
C ARG A 98 -9.61 18.33 27.21
N ARG A 99 -10.59 17.73 27.88
CA ARG A 99 -10.94 16.31 27.76
C ARG A 99 -11.96 16.14 26.66
N PHE A 100 -11.87 15.03 25.94
CA PHE A 100 -12.71 14.77 24.76
C PHE A 100 -13.22 13.32 24.76
N ASP A 101 -14.53 13.18 24.54
CA ASP A 101 -15.21 11.92 24.28
C ASP A 101 -15.81 11.95 22.87
N MET A 102 -15.79 10.80 22.18
CA MET A 102 -16.50 10.60 20.92
C MET A 102 -17.15 9.22 20.89
N TRP A 103 -18.44 9.19 20.54
CA TRP A 103 -19.15 7.92 20.38
C TRP A 103 -20.15 7.99 19.23
N LEU A 104 -20.48 6.82 18.69
CA LEU A 104 -21.40 6.65 17.57
C LEU A 104 -22.66 5.94 18.02
N GLU A 105 -23.82 6.44 17.61
CA GLU A 105 -25.10 5.79 17.78
C GLU A 105 -25.66 5.40 16.41
N ASN A 106 -26.46 4.33 16.37
CA ASN A 106 -27.04 3.79 15.14
C ASN A 106 -25.97 3.46 14.08
N ALA A 107 -24.78 3.10 14.52
CA ALA A 107 -23.67 2.76 13.64
C ALA A 107 -23.90 1.37 13.01
N PRO A 108 -23.38 1.13 11.81
CA PRO A 108 -23.61 -0.13 11.08
C PRO A 108 -22.97 -1.36 11.74
N THR A 109 -21.96 -1.17 12.56
CA THR A 109 -21.30 -2.19 13.38
C THR A 109 -20.66 -1.53 14.60
N SER A 110 -20.17 -2.33 15.54
CA SER A 110 -19.53 -1.86 16.78
C SER A 110 -18.03 -1.57 16.56
N HIS A 111 -17.40 -0.87 17.52
CA HIS A 111 -15.95 -0.61 17.56
C HIS A 111 -15.41 0.08 16.31
N LEU A 112 -16.14 1.07 15.78
CA LEU A 112 -15.77 1.74 14.52
C LEU A 112 -14.63 2.76 14.66
N ILE A 113 -14.43 3.31 15.87
CA ILE A 113 -13.43 4.35 16.15
C ILE A 113 -12.54 3.95 17.33
N THR A 114 -11.26 4.36 17.28
CA THR A 114 -10.25 3.88 18.23
C THR A 114 -9.62 4.97 19.09
N GLY A 115 -9.73 6.23 18.70
CA GLY A 115 -9.13 7.35 19.41
C GLY A 115 -9.25 8.64 18.62
N LEU A 116 -8.59 9.67 19.11
CA LEU A 116 -8.59 10.98 18.46
C LEU A 116 -7.37 11.14 17.58
N ARG A 117 -7.58 11.51 16.31
CA ARG A 117 -6.53 11.83 15.38
C ARG A 117 -6.41 13.33 15.20
N CYS A 118 -5.19 13.85 15.31
CA CYS A 118 -4.87 15.21 14.92
C CYS A 118 -4.37 15.24 13.47
N ILE A 119 -5.04 16.01 12.63
CA ILE A 119 -4.69 16.13 11.20
C ILE A 119 -4.32 17.56 10.81
N ASN A 120 -4.10 18.44 11.79
CA ASN A 120 -3.71 19.80 11.51
C ASN A 120 -2.23 19.92 11.18
N TRP A 121 -1.95 19.90 9.90
CA TRP A 121 -0.61 20.10 9.34
C TRP A 121 -0.11 21.57 9.38
N TYR A 122 -0.95 22.52 9.79
CA TYR A 122 -0.56 23.93 9.87
C TYR A 122 0.08 24.33 11.19
N LYS A 123 -0.43 23.86 12.31
CA LYS A 123 0.06 24.24 13.64
C LYS A 123 -0.37 23.22 14.72
N GLY A 124 0.55 22.85 15.57
CA GLY A 124 0.26 22.28 16.89
C GLY A 124 0.00 20.77 16.96
N CYS A 125 -0.06 20.06 15.84
CA CYS A 125 -0.08 18.61 15.85
C CYS A 125 1.32 18.10 15.50
N ASP A 126 1.90 17.34 16.37
CA ASP A 126 3.02 16.49 16.02
C ASP A 126 2.49 15.30 15.23
N ILE A 127 2.89 15.20 13.97
CA ILE A 127 2.42 14.18 13.06
C ILE A 127 2.96 12.79 13.44
N ALA A 128 4.10 12.74 14.11
CA ALA A 128 4.63 11.51 14.67
C ALA A 128 3.73 10.94 15.78
N THR A 129 2.97 11.79 16.45
CA THR A 129 2.03 11.42 17.51
C THR A 129 0.58 11.72 17.13
N SER A 130 0.21 11.48 15.89
CA SER A 130 -1.09 11.85 15.33
C SER A 130 -2.29 11.16 16.02
N LEU A 131 -2.07 10.01 16.65
CA LEU A 131 -3.08 9.31 17.43
C LEU A 131 -2.94 9.67 18.91
N ILE A 132 -4.00 10.27 19.46
CA ILE A 132 -4.12 10.51 20.89
C ILE A 132 -4.99 9.40 21.47
N LEU A 133 -4.38 8.58 22.33
CA LEU A 133 -5.03 7.43 22.92
C LEU A 133 -6.05 7.87 23.99
N PRO A 134 -7.23 7.23 24.04
CA PRO A 134 -8.22 7.46 25.06
C PRO A 134 -7.88 6.74 26.36
N GLU A 135 -8.52 7.15 27.47
CA GLU A 135 -8.46 6.42 28.73
C GLU A 135 -9.30 5.14 28.69
N ALA A 136 -10.40 5.14 27.96
CA ALA A 136 -11.30 4.01 27.82
C ALA A 136 -11.94 3.97 26.42
N THR A 137 -12.28 2.77 25.99
CA THR A 137 -13.06 2.49 24.76
C THR A 137 -14.16 1.50 25.06
N ASP A 138 -15.24 1.57 24.28
CA ASP A 138 -16.30 0.56 24.28
C ASP A 138 -16.81 0.31 22.84
N ALA A 139 -17.87 -0.45 22.71
CA ALA A 139 -18.47 -0.77 21.41
C ALA A 139 -18.91 0.47 20.62
N ALA A 140 -19.24 1.55 21.29
CA ALA A 140 -19.73 2.78 20.67
C ALA A 140 -18.63 3.78 20.35
N GLY A 141 -17.56 3.84 21.15
CA GLY A 141 -16.59 4.89 20.96
C GLY A 141 -15.39 4.90 21.90
N PHE A 142 -14.81 6.09 22.08
CA PHE A 142 -13.66 6.32 22.92
C PHE A 142 -13.88 7.54 23.84
N TYR A 143 -13.24 7.53 25.02
CA TYR A 143 -13.52 8.45 26.11
C TYR A 143 -12.25 8.86 26.84
N GLY A 144 -12.24 10.10 27.35
CA GLY A 144 -11.19 10.61 28.20
C GLY A 144 -9.90 10.94 27.47
N VAL A 145 -9.96 11.32 26.20
CA VAL A 145 -8.78 11.81 25.48
C VAL A 145 -8.34 13.14 26.08
N SER A 146 -7.09 13.23 26.50
CA SER A 146 -6.46 14.50 26.90
C SER A 146 -5.85 15.20 25.69
N VAL A 147 -6.37 16.36 25.35
CA VAL A 147 -5.90 17.15 24.21
C VAL A 147 -4.71 18.00 24.65
N PRO A 148 -3.54 17.95 24.00
CA PRO A 148 -2.36 18.71 24.37
C PRO A 148 -2.57 20.23 24.30
N ALA A 149 -1.76 20.96 25.06
CA ALA A 149 -1.65 22.42 24.90
C ALA A 149 -1.17 22.78 23.50
N GLY A 150 -1.67 23.86 22.94
CA GLY A 150 -1.31 24.30 21.57
C GLY A 150 -2.40 24.10 20.53
N GLY A 151 -3.46 23.44 20.89
CA GLY A 151 -4.74 23.38 20.19
C GLY A 151 -4.69 22.82 18.80
N ALA A 152 -5.26 21.70 18.65
CA ALA A 152 -5.48 21.15 17.35
C ALA A 152 -6.81 21.66 16.80
N LYS A 153 -6.78 22.29 15.65
CA LYS A 153 -7.98 22.69 14.92
C LYS A 153 -8.53 21.47 14.26
N TRP A 154 -8.21 20.46 13.95
CA TRP A 154 -8.74 19.40 13.11
C TRP A 154 -8.60 18.04 13.79
N MET A 155 -9.39 17.82 14.81
CA MET A 155 -9.40 16.54 15.53
C MET A 155 -10.58 15.70 15.12
N HIS A 156 -10.32 14.49 14.70
CA HIS A 156 -11.31 13.56 14.17
C HIS A 156 -11.19 12.21 14.84
N GLY A 157 -12.30 11.48 14.94
CA GLY A 157 -12.31 10.10 15.37
C GLY A 157 -11.57 9.22 14.37
N MET A 158 -10.53 8.54 14.81
CA MET A 158 -9.78 7.63 13.95
C MET A 158 -10.54 6.33 13.75
N MET A 159 -10.69 5.90 12.50
CA MET A 159 -11.36 4.67 12.12
C MET A 159 -10.57 3.44 12.57
N SER A 160 -11.30 2.40 12.95
CA SER A 160 -10.75 1.07 13.24
C SER A 160 -10.58 0.22 11.98
N ASP A 161 -9.83 -0.86 12.10
CA ASP A 161 -9.72 -1.89 11.05
C ASP A 161 -11.09 -2.52 10.74
N GLN A 162 -11.92 -2.72 11.76
CA GLN A 162 -13.28 -3.25 11.61
C GLN A 162 -14.16 -2.35 10.74
N PHE A 163 -13.99 -1.01 10.83
CA PHE A 163 -14.70 -0.10 9.95
C PHE A 163 -14.22 -0.21 8.50
N TYR A 164 -12.93 -0.38 8.28
CA TYR A 164 -12.41 -0.65 6.93
C TYR A 164 -13.00 -1.92 6.34
N HIS A 165 -13.06 -2.99 7.09
CA HIS A 165 -13.69 -4.23 6.65
C HIS A 165 -15.17 -4.04 6.29
N TYR A 166 -15.90 -3.29 7.11
CA TYR A 166 -17.29 -2.95 6.80
C TYR A 166 -17.39 -2.18 5.48
N LEU A 167 -16.60 -1.12 5.30
CA LEU A 167 -16.62 -0.28 4.11
C LEU A 167 -16.18 -1.04 2.84
N ASN A 168 -15.23 -1.96 2.98
CA ASN A 168 -14.81 -2.83 1.89
C ASN A 168 -15.94 -3.74 1.43
N ASN A 169 -16.58 -4.44 2.36
CA ASN A 169 -17.60 -5.43 2.08
C ASN A 169 -18.96 -4.83 1.66
N ALA A 170 -19.21 -3.56 1.99
CA ALA A 170 -20.42 -2.87 1.58
C ALA A 170 -20.56 -2.88 0.06
N SER A 171 -21.77 -3.13 -0.47
CA SER A 171 -22.04 -3.10 -1.90
C SER A 171 -22.02 -1.67 -2.44
N VAL A 172 -21.57 -1.48 -3.68
CA VAL A 172 -21.71 -0.19 -4.37
C VAL A 172 -23.19 0.16 -4.50
N GLY A 173 -23.53 1.41 -4.14
CA GLY A 173 -24.91 1.89 -4.04
C GLY A 173 -25.54 1.69 -2.65
N SER A 174 -24.95 0.89 -1.75
CA SER A 174 -25.44 0.76 -0.39
C SER A 174 -25.13 2.01 0.44
N ASN A 175 -26.00 2.29 1.40
CA ASN A 175 -25.86 3.41 2.30
C ASN A 175 -25.90 2.96 3.78
N PHE A 176 -25.32 3.78 4.63
CA PHE A 176 -25.45 3.67 6.07
C PHE A 176 -25.57 5.04 6.71
N THR A 177 -26.20 5.08 7.87
CA THR A 177 -26.41 6.29 8.66
C THR A 177 -25.92 6.04 10.07
N MET A 178 -25.27 7.04 10.67
CA MET A 178 -24.86 7.01 12.06
C MET A 178 -25.00 8.40 12.69
N THR A 179 -25.12 8.44 14.00
CA THR A 179 -25.12 9.67 14.78
C THR A 179 -23.78 9.82 15.47
N ILE A 180 -23.06 10.86 15.12
CA ILE A 180 -21.77 11.21 15.72
C ILE A 180 -22.03 12.11 16.92
N ASN A 181 -21.56 11.68 18.07
CA ASN A 181 -21.57 12.46 19.30
C ASN A 181 -20.14 12.82 19.68
N THR A 182 -19.90 14.11 19.98
CA THR A 182 -18.63 14.59 20.53
C THR A 182 -18.91 15.45 21.75
N CYS A 183 -18.13 15.22 22.81
CA CYS A 183 -18.25 15.99 24.03
C CYS A 183 -16.87 16.48 24.47
N THR A 184 -16.78 17.76 24.84
CA THR A 184 -15.54 18.36 25.30
C THR A 184 -15.77 19.17 26.58
N THR A 185 -14.83 19.06 27.53
CA THR A 185 -14.89 19.76 28.81
C THR A 185 -13.49 20.16 29.29
N ALA A 186 -13.41 21.18 30.12
CA ALA A 186 -12.22 21.51 30.88
C ALA A 186 -12.15 20.79 32.23
N GLU A 187 -13.25 20.15 32.66
CA GLU A 187 -13.29 19.37 33.90
C GLU A 187 -12.45 18.11 33.78
N SER A 188 -11.81 17.74 34.90
CA SER A 188 -11.10 16.48 35.01
C SER A 188 -12.09 15.37 35.40
N TYR A 189 -12.01 14.23 34.71
CA TYR A 189 -12.77 13.03 35.02
C TYR A 189 -11.95 11.78 34.64
N SER A 190 -12.33 10.63 35.15
CA SER A 190 -11.72 9.36 34.81
C SER A 190 -12.66 8.50 33.97
N ALA A 191 -12.36 8.37 32.69
CA ALA A 191 -13.11 7.50 31.79
C ALA A 191 -12.91 6.01 32.13
N LYS A 192 -11.78 5.64 32.74
CA LYS A 192 -11.51 4.28 33.25
C LYS A 192 -12.47 3.86 34.36
N LEU A 193 -12.94 4.83 35.14
CA LEU A 193 -13.93 4.60 36.22
C LEU A 193 -15.37 4.73 35.71
N GLY A 194 -15.59 4.78 34.41
CA GLY A 194 -16.92 4.86 33.82
C GLY A 194 -17.51 6.28 33.72
N GLN A 195 -16.75 7.31 34.13
CA GLN A 195 -17.21 8.69 33.96
C GLN A 195 -17.17 9.09 32.48
N ARG A 196 -18.09 9.96 32.08
CA ARG A 196 -18.25 10.43 30.70
C ARG A 196 -18.49 11.94 30.67
N CYS A 197 -17.88 12.63 29.71
CA CYS A 197 -18.01 14.08 29.54
C CYS A 197 -19.47 14.54 29.58
N ARG A 198 -20.41 13.84 28.93
CA ARG A 198 -21.84 14.22 28.83
C ARG A 198 -22.59 14.30 30.17
N TYR A 199 -22.02 13.80 31.26
CA TYR A 199 -22.65 13.79 32.59
C TYR A 199 -21.96 14.75 33.57
N LEU A 200 -21.05 15.59 33.12
CA LEU A 200 -20.32 16.53 33.96
C LEU A 200 -21.07 17.85 34.12
N GLY A 201 -20.59 18.70 35.04
CA GLY A 201 -21.20 19.98 35.37
C GLY A 201 -21.02 21.04 34.29
N SER A 202 -20.01 20.93 33.42
CA SER A 202 -19.77 21.88 32.32
C SER A 202 -19.15 21.24 31.12
N GLY A 203 -19.43 21.79 29.94
CA GLY A 203 -18.86 21.32 28.68
C GLY A 203 -19.80 21.53 27.50
N ASP A 204 -19.35 21.08 26.35
CA ASP A 204 -20.08 21.20 25.09
C ASP A 204 -20.28 19.80 24.48
N TRP A 205 -21.52 19.40 24.30
CA TRP A 205 -21.90 18.15 23.65
C TRP A 205 -22.56 18.43 22.31
N TYR A 206 -21.96 17.95 21.25
CA TYR A 206 -22.43 18.13 19.88
C TYR A 206 -22.92 16.82 19.30
N VAL A 207 -24.07 16.86 18.64
CA VAL A 207 -24.72 15.70 18.03
C VAL A 207 -24.99 15.98 16.56
N ARG A 208 -24.54 15.11 15.68
CA ARG A 208 -24.82 15.21 14.25
C ARG A 208 -25.10 13.84 13.63
N LYS A 209 -26.18 13.74 12.90
CA LYS A 209 -26.48 12.59 12.06
C LYS A 209 -25.83 12.76 10.68
N VAL A 210 -25.15 11.71 10.23
CA VAL A 210 -24.47 11.65 8.94
C VAL A 210 -24.86 10.40 8.18
N SER A 211 -24.99 10.53 6.87
CA SER A 211 -25.32 9.43 5.96
C SER A 211 -24.29 9.35 4.85
N TYR A 212 -23.87 8.12 4.53
CA TYR A 212 -22.91 7.85 3.47
C TYR A 212 -23.43 6.80 2.52
N THR A 213 -23.20 6.99 1.23
CA THR A 213 -23.45 6.01 0.18
C THR A 213 -22.12 5.58 -0.43
N LYS A 214 -21.90 4.28 -0.61
CA LYS A 214 -20.75 3.80 -1.36
C LYS A 214 -20.98 4.08 -2.84
N GLY A 215 -20.47 5.21 -3.33
CA GLY A 215 -20.63 5.63 -4.72
C GLY A 215 -19.78 4.81 -5.68
N ALA A 216 -18.61 4.35 -5.23
CA ALA A 216 -17.73 3.51 -6.04
C ALA A 216 -16.76 2.66 -5.24
N HIS A 217 -16.25 1.63 -5.91
CA HIS A 217 -15.17 0.77 -5.44
C HIS A 217 -14.11 0.64 -6.55
N LEU A 218 -12.97 1.25 -6.32
CA LEU A 218 -11.79 1.15 -7.18
C LEU A 218 -10.80 0.18 -6.55
N LYS A 219 -10.45 -0.87 -7.28
CA LYS A 219 -9.47 -1.85 -6.84
C LYS A 219 -8.30 -1.89 -7.81
N PHE A 220 -7.11 -1.56 -7.32
CA PHE A 220 -5.87 -1.79 -8.04
C PHE A 220 -5.47 -3.26 -7.90
N GLU A 221 -5.07 -3.86 -9.00
CA GLU A 221 -4.74 -5.28 -9.08
C GLU A 221 -3.22 -5.44 -9.08
N ASN A 222 -2.73 -6.41 -8.32
CA ASN A 222 -1.36 -6.87 -8.42
C ASN A 222 -1.33 -8.11 -9.31
N THR A 223 -0.81 -7.97 -10.51
CA THR A 223 -0.73 -9.08 -11.47
C THR A 223 0.51 -9.93 -11.24
N ASN A 224 1.49 -9.45 -10.44
CA ASN A 224 2.82 -10.02 -10.30
C ASN A 224 3.56 -10.24 -11.64
N ALA A 225 3.03 -9.68 -12.72
CA ALA A 225 3.60 -9.85 -14.04
C ALA A 225 4.91 -9.06 -14.18
N ILE A 226 5.87 -9.65 -14.87
CA ILE A 226 7.15 -9.00 -15.17
C ILE A 226 7.41 -8.96 -16.67
N SER A 227 8.09 -7.91 -17.09
CA SER A 227 8.65 -7.76 -18.44
C SER A 227 10.09 -7.28 -18.32
N GLU A 228 10.92 -7.73 -19.21
CA GLU A 228 12.35 -7.40 -19.21
C GLU A 228 12.68 -6.50 -20.39
N VAL A 229 13.46 -5.47 -20.15
CA VAL A 229 13.91 -4.49 -21.15
C VAL A 229 15.41 -4.28 -21.02
N PHE A 230 16.11 -4.44 -22.12
CA PHE A 230 17.54 -4.12 -22.22
C PHE A 230 17.73 -2.81 -22.94
N ILE A 231 18.52 -1.91 -22.37
CA ILE A 231 18.83 -0.60 -22.94
C ILE A 231 20.31 -0.52 -23.32
N ASN A 232 20.60 -0.04 -24.52
CA ASN A 232 21.98 0.23 -24.95
C ASN A 232 22.43 1.64 -24.51
N SER A 233 23.68 1.97 -24.78
CA SER A 233 24.30 3.28 -24.47
C SER A 233 23.56 4.47 -25.12
N ASP A 234 22.86 4.25 -26.23
CA ASP A 234 22.08 5.29 -26.93
C ASP A 234 20.67 5.43 -26.39
N GLY A 235 20.29 4.62 -25.38
CA GLY A 235 18.97 4.59 -24.80
C GLY A 235 17.93 3.85 -25.65
N ILE A 236 18.35 3.03 -26.60
CA ILE A 236 17.42 2.24 -27.42
C ILE A 236 16.96 1.02 -26.61
N PRO A 237 15.66 0.90 -26.30
CA PRO A 237 15.14 -0.25 -25.57
C PRO A 237 14.96 -1.45 -26.50
N THR A 238 15.27 -2.63 -26.00
CA THR A 238 14.99 -3.92 -26.62
C THR A 238 14.24 -4.79 -25.61
N LEU A 239 13.09 -5.33 -26.01
CA LEU A 239 12.33 -6.25 -25.17
C LEU A 239 13.11 -7.56 -24.98
N GLY A 240 13.20 -7.98 -23.73
CA GLY A 240 13.68 -9.29 -23.33
C GLY A 240 12.54 -10.27 -23.17
N GLU A 241 12.66 -11.16 -22.17
CA GLU A 241 11.59 -12.07 -21.79
C GLU A 241 10.53 -11.34 -20.96
N GLY A 242 9.32 -11.90 -20.91
CA GLY A 242 8.24 -11.37 -20.12
C GLY A 242 6.88 -11.60 -20.75
N ASN A 243 5.86 -11.14 -20.04
CA ASN A 243 4.51 -11.12 -20.61
C ASN A 243 4.38 -9.99 -21.65
N SER A 244 3.30 -10.01 -22.43
CA SER A 244 3.02 -9.03 -23.49
C SER A 244 2.62 -7.63 -22.98
N GLY A 245 3.10 -7.23 -21.80
CA GLY A 245 2.74 -5.95 -21.18
C GLY A 245 3.43 -4.74 -21.80
N CYS A 246 4.52 -4.95 -22.55
CA CYS A 246 5.29 -3.89 -23.18
C CYS A 246 5.40 -4.11 -24.71
N TYR A 247 5.43 -3.03 -25.47
CA TYR A 247 5.64 -3.04 -26.92
C TYR A 247 6.25 -1.72 -27.41
N PRO A 248 7.01 -1.73 -28.52
CA PRO A 248 7.53 -0.52 -29.12
C PRO A 248 6.39 0.39 -29.63
N LEU A 249 6.54 1.69 -29.43
CA LEU A 249 5.58 2.69 -29.92
C LEU A 249 6.30 3.94 -30.38
N VAL A 250 5.70 4.62 -31.35
CA VAL A 250 6.12 5.95 -31.81
C VAL A 250 4.98 6.93 -31.57
N ILE A 251 5.25 8.00 -30.82
CA ILE A 251 4.31 9.09 -30.57
C ILE A 251 4.87 10.37 -31.21
N GLY A 252 4.23 10.80 -32.28
CA GLY A 252 4.76 11.92 -33.08
C GLY A 252 6.13 11.59 -33.68
N LYS A 253 7.19 12.24 -33.19
CA LYS A 253 8.58 11.99 -33.59
C LYS A 253 9.37 11.18 -32.54
N LEU A 254 8.76 10.83 -31.44
CA LEU A 254 9.43 10.15 -30.34
C LEU A 254 9.22 8.64 -30.48
N SER A 255 10.30 7.90 -30.66
CA SER A 255 10.33 6.45 -30.55
C SER A 255 10.57 6.04 -29.09
N GLY A 256 10.01 4.93 -28.68
CA GLY A 256 10.15 4.45 -27.31
C GLY A 256 9.43 3.14 -27.06
N LEU A 257 9.14 2.91 -25.80
CA LEU A 257 8.46 1.71 -25.30
C LEU A 257 7.19 2.09 -24.55
N THR A 258 6.12 1.40 -24.85
CA THR A 258 4.87 1.49 -24.07
C THR A 258 4.71 0.26 -23.23
N CYS A 259 4.41 0.44 -21.95
CA CYS A 259 4.15 -0.64 -21.02
C CYS A 259 2.83 -0.41 -20.25
N LYS A 260 2.05 -1.50 -20.07
CA LYS A 260 0.93 -1.52 -19.15
C LYS A 260 1.48 -1.59 -17.73
N MET A 261 1.30 -0.53 -16.97
CA MET A 261 1.93 -0.39 -15.65
C MET A 261 0.98 -0.66 -14.51
N LEU A 262 -0.28 -0.26 -14.64
CA LEU A 262 -1.27 -0.41 -13.58
C LEU A 262 -2.54 -1.03 -14.18
N THR A 263 -3.06 -2.06 -13.51
CA THR A 263 -4.34 -2.69 -13.81
C THR A 263 -5.29 -2.44 -12.66
N TYR A 264 -6.55 -2.16 -12.96
CA TYR A 264 -7.56 -1.91 -11.95
C TYR A 264 -8.95 -2.36 -12.41
N SER A 265 -9.82 -2.58 -11.44
CA SER A 265 -11.26 -2.72 -11.64
C SER A 265 -11.99 -1.56 -10.95
N LEU A 266 -13.01 -1.03 -11.59
CA LEU A 266 -13.83 0.04 -11.07
C LEU A 266 -15.30 -0.33 -11.20
N ARG A 267 -16.00 -0.37 -10.07
CA ARG A 267 -17.45 -0.47 -9.99
C ARG A 267 -17.99 0.83 -9.43
N ASP A 268 -18.99 1.42 -10.05
CA ASP A 268 -19.60 2.66 -9.58
C ASP A 268 -21.12 2.62 -9.73
N ASN A 269 -21.81 3.46 -8.98
CA ASN A 269 -23.27 3.65 -8.98
C ASN A 269 -23.66 4.94 -9.70
N GLY A 270 -23.09 5.19 -10.89
CA GLY A 270 -23.33 6.43 -11.62
C GLY A 270 -22.64 7.66 -11.05
N MET A 271 -21.86 7.49 -9.98
CA MET A 271 -21.14 8.58 -9.31
C MET A 271 -20.23 9.34 -10.28
N SER A 272 -20.21 10.65 -10.21
CA SER A 272 -19.32 11.51 -10.98
C SER A 272 -18.40 12.29 -10.04
N ASN A 273 -17.09 12.22 -10.29
CA ASN A 273 -16.12 12.96 -9.50
C ASN A 273 -14.90 13.38 -10.32
N SER A 274 -14.56 14.65 -10.27
CA SER A 274 -13.39 15.24 -10.92
C SER A 274 -12.29 15.65 -9.95
N THR A 275 -12.51 15.51 -8.65
CA THR A 275 -11.58 15.98 -7.62
C THR A 275 -10.59 14.92 -7.17
N ILE A 276 -10.93 13.63 -7.33
CA ILE A 276 -10.00 12.53 -7.14
C ILE A 276 -9.13 12.45 -8.40
N LYS A 277 -7.83 12.58 -8.20
CA LYS A 277 -6.83 12.69 -9.25
C LYS A 277 -5.77 11.62 -9.07
N ILE A 278 -5.40 10.96 -10.18
CA ILE A 278 -4.35 9.93 -10.22
C ILE A 278 -3.30 10.36 -11.23
N PHE A 279 -2.04 10.27 -10.85
CA PHE A 279 -0.91 10.59 -11.72
C PHE A 279 0.32 9.75 -11.39
N PRO A 280 1.14 9.39 -12.38
CA PRO A 280 2.44 8.79 -12.14
C PRO A 280 3.43 9.82 -11.61
N ALA A 281 4.38 9.37 -10.80
CA ALA A 281 5.47 10.18 -10.30
C ALA A 281 6.79 9.43 -10.38
N ILE A 282 7.86 10.13 -10.73
CA ILE A 282 9.20 9.58 -10.80
C ILE A 282 9.85 9.64 -9.42
N ASN A 283 10.38 8.50 -8.96
CA ASN A 283 11.04 8.38 -7.64
C ASN A 283 12.52 8.82 -7.66
N LYS A 284 13.07 9.12 -8.84
CA LYS A 284 14.46 9.55 -9.03
C LYS A 284 14.51 11.02 -9.44
N PRO A 285 14.72 11.96 -8.54
CA PRO A 285 14.70 13.40 -8.84
C PRO A 285 15.71 13.81 -9.93
N ALA A 286 16.88 13.16 -9.98
CA ALA A 286 17.87 13.42 -11.00
C ALA A 286 17.35 13.07 -12.42
N LEU A 287 16.66 11.93 -12.55
CA LEU A 287 16.05 11.52 -13.82
C LEU A 287 14.89 12.46 -14.20
N GLU A 288 14.03 12.79 -13.23
CA GLU A 288 12.92 13.72 -13.45
C GLU A 288 13.38 15.10 -13.95
N SER A 289 14.56 15.55 -13.49
CA SER A 289 15.15 16.81 -13.91
C SER A 289 15.88 16.74 -15.27
N ALA A 290 16.26 15.54 -15.70
CA ALA A 290 17.04 15.31 -16.92
C ALA A 290 16.19 15.03 -18.16
N ILE A 291 14.89 14.80 -18.00
CA ILE A 291 13.95 14.47 -19.08
C ILE A 291 12.98 15.62 -19.35
N ASP A 292 12.50 15.67 -20.60
CA ASP A 292 11.41 16.57 -20.98
C ASP A 292 10.05 15.95 -20.68
N ALA A 293 9.01 16.79 -20.57
CA ALA A 293 7.64 16.34 -20.28
C ALA A 293 7.09 15.30 -21.27
N GLN A 294 7.59 15.31 -22.51
CA GLN A 294 7.18 14.36 -23.55
C GLN A 294 7.89 13.01 -23.48
N ASP A 295 8.99 12.92 -22.73
CA ASP A 295 9.77 11.70 -22.61
C ASP A 295 9.06 10.62 -21.79
N MET A 296 8.13 11.05 -20.94
CA MET A 296 7.26 10.15 -20.20
C MET A 296 5.81 10.61 -20.37
N GLN A 297 5.00 9.76 -20.97
CA GLN A 297 3.58 10.03 -21.18
C GLN A 297 2.76 8.85 -20.64
N PHE A 298 1.50 9.10 -20.35
CA PHE A 298 0.61 8.06 -19.85
C PHE A 298 -0.76 8.10 -20.49
N SER A 299 -1.42 6.94 -20.53
CA SER A 299 -2.67 6.72 -21.25
C SER A 299 -3.55 5.71 -20.53
N LEU A 300 -4.87 5.82 -20.68
CA LEU A 300 -5.85 4.85 -20.19
C LEU A 300 -6.27 3.82 -21.25
N ASP A 301 -5.94 4.07 -22.53
CA ASP A 301 -6.39 3.29 -23.68
C ASP A 301 -5.30 2.98 -24.70
N SER A 302 -4.07 3.37 -24.39
CA SER A 302 -2.89 3.26 -25.26
C SER A 302 -2.95 4.06 -26.59
N ASN A 303 -3.97 4.91 -26.74
CA ASN A 303 -4.17 5.73 -27.93
C ASN A 303 -4.09 7.23 -27.64
N THR A 304 -4.70 7.67 -26.53
CA THR A 304 -4.69 9.07 -26.11
C THR A 304 -3.65 9.27 -25.02
N TRP A 305 -2.65 10.08 -25.27
CA TRP A 305 -1.49 10.27 -24.41
C TRP A 305 -1.49 11.64 -23.74
N LYS A 306 -1.16 11.64 -22.44
CA LYS A 306 -0.92 12.85 -21.64
C LYS A 306 0.54 12.87 -21.21
N THR A 307 1.18 14.03 -21.32
CA THR A 307 2.54 14.22 -20.79
C THR A 307 2.52 14.19 -19.27
N VAL A 308 3.57 13.70 -18.63
CA VAL A 308 3.70 13.73 -17.17
C VAL A 308 4.28 15.06 -16.74
N SER A 309 3.53 15.78 -15.90
CA SER A 309 4.04 16.98 -15.24
C SER A 309 3.57 17.02 -13.79
N LYS A 310 4.40 17.61 -12.93
CA LYS A 310 4.22 17.60 -11.46
C LYS A 310 2.87 18.10 -10.96
N THR A 311 2.15 18.90 -11.74
CA THR A 311 0.99 19.66 -11.23
C THR A 311 -0.24 19.66 -12.13
N SER A 312 -0.12 19.36 -13.42
CA SER A 312 -1.20 19.63 -14.38
C SER A 312 -1.71 18.43 -15.17
N HIS A 313 -0.97 17.34 -15.24
CA HIS A 313 -1.37 16.18 -16.01
C HIS A 313 -1.69 14.97 -15.11
N TYR A 314 -2.97 14.73 -14.96
CA TYR A 314 -3.54 13.66 -14.14
C TYR A 314 -4.75 13.06 -14.84
N PHE A 315 -5.16 11.88 -14.40
CA PHE A 315 -6.47 11.33 -14.68
C PHE A 315 -7.41 11.61 -13.51
N THR A 316 -8.61 12.07 -13.82
CA THR A 316 -9.70 12.18 -12.85
C THR A 316 -10.37 10.83 -12.67
N PHE A 317 -11.10 10.65 -11.57
CA PHE A 317 -11.93 9.47 -11.35
C PHE A 317 -12.89 9.20 -12.52
N ASN A 318 -13.49 10.26 -13.09
CA ASN A 318 -14.41 10.11 -14.23
C ASN A 318 -13.74 9.52 -15.47
N GLU A 319 -12.49 9.87 -15.73
CA GLU A 319 -11.75 9.33 -16.88
C GLU A 319 -11.39 7.85 -16.71
N LEU A 320 -11.31 7.35 -15.46
CA LEU A 320 -11.04 5.94 -15.19
C LEU A 320 -12.22 5.02 -15.53
N LYS A 321 -13.45 5.57 -15.61
CA LYS A 321 -14.64 4.79 -15.89
C LYS A 321 -14.59 4.13 -17.27
N GLY A 322 -14.96 2.84 -17.32
CA GLY A 322 -14.90 2.06 -18.55
C GLY A 322 -13.51 1.68 -19.04
N LYS A 323 -12.47 2.07 -18.29
CA LYS A 323 -11.08 1.68 -18.55
C LYS A 323 -10.63 0.68 -17.48
N ARG A 324 -9.49 0.01 -17.72
CA ARG A 324 -8.97 -1.03 -16.81
C ARG A 324 -7.47 -0.96 -16.58
N SER A 325 -6.78 -0.05 -17.25
CA SER A 325 -5.33 0.00 -17.20
C SER A 325 -4.80 1.40 -17.37
N ILE A 326 -3.62 1.64 -16.80
CA ILE A 326 -2.80 2.81 -17.10
C ILE A 326 -1.54 2.32 -17.80
N TYR A 327 -1.29 2.87 -18.98
CA TYR A 327 -0.10 2.64 -19.79
C TYR A 327 0.86 3.80 -19.62
N ILE A 328 2.16 3.51 -19.67
CA ILE A 328 3.22 4.52 -19.70
C ILE A 328 4.02 4.35 -20.98
N PHE A 329 4.26 5.45 -21.68
CA PHE A 329 5.21 5.54 -22.75
C PHE A 329 6.49 6.16 -22.21
N LEU A 330 7.63 5.53 -22.50
CA LEU A 330 8.98 5.96 -22.16
C LEU A 330 9.77 6.14 -23.46
N SER A 331 10.20 7.37 -23.73
CA SER A 331 10.94 7.67 -24.97
C SER A 331 12.36 7.09 -24.95
N GLN A 332 12.99 7.04 -26.10
CA GLN A 332 14.42 6.72 -26.20
C GLN A 332 15.26 7.69 -25.37
N ASN A 333 14.91 8.98 -25.32
CA ASN A 333 15.62 9.95 -24.48
C ASN A 333 15.48 9.66 -23.00
N PHE A 334 14.31 9.21 -22.53
CA PHE A 334 14.15 8.74 -21.15
C PHE A 334 15.20 7.68 -20.78
N PHE A 335 15.31 6.63 -21.59
CA PHE A 335 16.29 5.56 -21.37
C PHE A 335 17.74 6.05 -21.51
N LYS A 336 18.00 6.97 -22.43
CA LYS A 336 19.31 7.59 -22.59
C LYS A 336 19.75 8.37 -21.34
N GLN A 337 18.84 9.11 -20.73
CA GLN A 337 19.12 9.80 -19.48
C GLN A 337 19.31 8.82 -18.31
N MET A 338 18.58 7.70 -18.27
CA MET A 338 18.84 6.62 -17.29
C MET A 338 20.28 6.12 -17.40
N VAL A 339 20.75 5.81 -18.60
CA VAL A 339 22.14 5.35 -18.84
C VAL A 339 23.13 6.41 -18.37
N LYS A 340 22.95 7.67 -18.76
CA LYS A 340 23.85 8.77 -18.38
C LYS A 340 23.95 8.97 -16.85
N LEU A 341 22.86 8.72 -16.13
CA LEU A 341 22.78 8.87 -14.68
C LEU A 341 23.21 7.60 -13.92
N GLY A 342 23.59 6.53 -14.62
CA GLY A 342 24.00 5.27 -14.01
C GLY A 342 22.87 4.50 -13.33
N ILE A 343 21.62 4.72 -13.74
CA ILE A 343 20.41 4.05 -13.21
C ILE A 343 19.81 3.03 -14.17
N SER A 344 20.61 2.52 -15.08
CA SER A 344 20.18 1.57 -16.11
C SER A 344 19.93 0.15 -15.62
N ASP A 345 20.24 -0.14 -14.36
CA ASP A 345 19.86 -1.38 -13.66
C ASP A 345 18.82 -1.08 -12.60
N SER A 346 17.56 -1.14 -12.97
CA SER A 346 16.45 -0.72 -12.12
C SER A 346 15.19 -1.51 -12.42
N ASN A 347 14.25 -1.46 -11.50
CA ASN A 347 12.88 -1.93 -11.73
C ASN A 347 11.87 -0.79 -11.60
N THR A 348 10.64 -1.04 -12.00
CA THR A 348 9.60 0.01 -11.98
C THR A 348 9.31 0.58 -10.61
N ASN A 349 9.36 -0.21 -9.54
CA ASN A 349 9.10 0.28 -8.19
C ASN A 349 10.18 1.23 -7.69
N ASP A 350 11.41 1.12 -8.22
CA ASP A 350 12.51 2.06 -7.94
C ASP A 350 12.36 3.36 -8.72
N LEU A 351 11.70 3.32 -9.88
CA LEU A 351 11.60 4.43 -10.82
C LEU A 351 10.32 5.25 -10.65
N PHE A 352 9.17 4.58 -10.47
CA PHE A 352 7.89 5.29 -10.41
C PHE A 352 6.99 4.77 -9.30
N ASN A 353 6.09 5.66 -8.87
CA ASN A 353 4.87 5.29 -8.18
C ASN A 353 3.68 5.99 -8.82
N PHE A 354 2.48 5.55 -8.48
CA PHE A 354 1.27 6.27 -8.77
C PHE A 354 0.81 6.99 -7.52
N ARG A 355 0.37 8.22 -7.67
CA ARG A 355 -0.16 9.04 -6.59
C ARG A 355 -1.62 9.32 -6.81
N MET A 356 -2.39 9.22 -5.75
CA MET A 356 -3.78 9.60 -5.72
C MET A 356 -4.00 10.63 -4.62
N HIS A 357 -4.74 11.69 -4.95
CA HIS A 357 -5.17 12.62 -3.94
C HIS A 357 -6.57 13.13 -4.22
N ASN A 358 -7.27 13.58 -3.18
CA ASN A 358 -8.52 14.30 -3.31
C ASN A 358 -8.25 15.80 -3.11
N ALA A 359 -8.48 16.59 -4.16
CA ALA A 359 -8.27 18.04 -4.12
C ALA A 359 -9.16 18.77 -3.10
N LEU A 360 -10.27 18.14 -2.69
CA LEU A 360 -11.18 18.68 -1.66
C LEU A 360 -10.80 18.31 -0.23
N ALA A 361 -9.81 17.42 -0.07
CA ALA A 361 -9.33 16.98 1.23
C ALA A 361 -7.81 17.09 1.31
N PRO A 362 -7.23 18.30 1.21
CA PRO A 362 -5.78 18.47 1.22
C PRO A 362 -5.13 17.93 2.50
N GLU A 363 -5.85 17.92 3.60
CA GLU A 363 -5.43 17.37 4.89
C GLU A 363 -5.32 15.84 4.88
N SER A 364 -5.92 15.14 3.93
CA SER A 364 -5.68 13.70 3.75
C SER A 364 -4.38 13.40 3.00
N GLY A 365 -3.71 14.42 2.45
CA GLY A 365 -2.49 14.26 1.69
C GLY A 365 -2.69 13.48 0.40
N TRP A 366 -1.71 12.69 0.00
CA TRP A 366 -1.84 11.76 -1.12
C TRP A 366 -1.40 10.35 -0.74
N TYR A 367 -1.98 9.39 -1.44
CA TYR A 367 -1.67 7.98 -1.31
C TYR A 367 -0.79 7.53 -2.47
N GLU A 368 0.13 6.63 -2.19
CA GLU A 368 1.04 6.09 -3.19
C GLU A 368 0.74 4.61 -3.46
N PHE A 369 0.80 4.24 -4.74
CA PHE A 369 0.57 2.88 -5.23
C PHE A 369 1.78 2.44 -6.04
N SER A 370 2.18 1.19 -5.87
CA SER A 370 3.16 0.56 -6.76
C SER A 370 2.51 0.19 -8.10
N THR A 371 3.35 -0.15 -9.06
CA THR A 371 2.87 -0.69 -10.34
C THR A 371 2.29 -2.09 -10.17
N SER A 372 1.25 -2.43 -10.94
CA SER A 372 0.68 -3.78 -10.99
C SER A 372 1.60 -4.77 -11.70
N ASN A 373 2.31 -4.29 -12.72
CA ASN A 373 3.26 -5.04 -13.50
C ASN A 373 4.66 -4.50 -13.23
N GLN A 374 5.63 -5.38 -13.10
CA GLN A 374 7.02 -5.00 -12.91
C GLN A 374 7.76 -4.99 -14.26
N LEU A 375 8.44 -3.89 -14.53
CA LEU A 375 9.38 -3.75 -15.63
C LEU A 375 10.80 -3.81 -15.05
N ILE A 376 11.58 -4.79 -15.50
CA ILE A 376 12.99 -4.93 -15.13
C ILE A 376 13.80 -4.30 -16.26
N ILE A 377 14.53 -3.22 -15.95
CA ILE A 377 15.36 -2.50 -16.93
C ILE A 377 16.82 -2.83 -16.63
N LYS A 378 17.49 -3.37 -17.62
CA LYS A 378 18.89 -3.78 -17.54
C LYS A 378 19.74 -3.10 -18.61
N PRO A 379 21.02 -2.79 -18.34
CA PRO A 379 21.93 -2.40 -19.39
C PRO A 379 22.11 -3.56 -20.38
N ARG A 380 22.22 -3.25 -21.66
CA ARG A 380 22.47 -4.25 -22.70
C ARG A 380 23.91 -4.74 -22.69
N ASP A 381 24.83 -3.89 -22.23
CA ASP A 381 26.23 -4.23 -22.10
C ASP A 381 26.49 -4.78 -20.68
N PHE A 382 26.97 -6.03 -20.60
CA PHE A 382 27.37 -6.70 -19.34
C PHE A 382 26.28 -6.71 -18.27
N SER A 383 25.19 -7.37 -18.56
CA SER A 383 24.11 -7.60 -17.58
C SER A 383 23.75 -9.06 -17.45
N VAL A 384 23.19 -9.41 -16.30
CA VAL A 384 22.61 -10.71 -16.03
C VAL A 384 21.24 -10.53 -15.37
N SER A 385 20.30 -11.39 -15.73
CA SER A 385 18.97 -11.46 -15.12
C SER A 385 18.53 -12.90 -14.94
N ILE A 386 17.57 -13.09 -14.07
CA ILE A 386 16.84 -14.35 -13.87
C ILE A 386 15.36 -14.03 -13.71
N ILE A 387 14.53 -14.67 -14.51
CA ILE A 387 13.08 -14.52 -14.43
C ILE A 387 12.39 -15.86 -14.46
N SER A 388 11.24 -15.95 -13.79
CA SER A 388 10.40 -17.15 -13.83
C SER A 388 9.80 -17.34 -15.23
N THR A 389 9.68 -18.59 -15.68
CA THR A 389 8.97 -18.91 -16.93
C THR A 389 7.48 -18.64 -16.87
N ASP A 390 6.93 -18.45 -15.68
CA ASP A 390 5.55 -17.99 -15.50
C ASP A 390 5.42 -16.48 -15.75
N TYR A 391 6.53 -15.76 -15.88
CA TYR A 391 6.60 -14.31 -16.02
C TYR A 391 5.91 -13.56 -14.88
N VAL A 392 6.06 -14.09 -13.65
CA VAL A 392 5.58 -13.46 -12.43
C VAL A 392 6.76 -13.17 -11.49
N GLN A 393 6.67 -12.08 -10.76
CA GLN A 393 7.74 -11.63 -9.86
C GLN A 393 7.99 -12.62 -8.70
N ASN A 394 6.91 -13.16 -8.14
CA ASN A 394 6.97 -14.07 -6.99
C ASN A 394 6.21 -15.36 -7.33
N PRO A 395 6.82 -16.29 -8.08
CA PRO A 395 6.18 -17.55 -8.40
C PRO A 395 5.94 -18.34 -7.12
N SER A 396 4.77 -18.93 -6.98
CA SER A 396 4.40 -19.76 -5.85
C SER A 396 3.91 -21.13 -6.32
N ARG A 397 4.15 -22.14 -5.50
CA ARG A 397 3.67 -23.50 -5.73
C ARG A 397 3.10 -24.07 -4.44
N THR A 398 2.11 -24.91 -4.57
CA THR A 398 1.53 -25.65 -3.46
C THR A 398 1.49 -27.13 -3.80
N GLY A 399 1.62 -27.99 -2.79
CA GLY A 399 1.57 -29.43 -2.98
C GLY A 399 1.29 -30.16 -1.68
N ARG A 400 1.14 -31.47 -1.77
CA ARG A 400 0.96 -32.35 -0.61
C ARG A 400 2.18 -33.26 -0.49
N ILE A 401 2.58 -33.55 0.74
CA ILE A 401 3.61 -34.54 0.99
C ILE A 401 3.02 -35.94 0.89
N GLY A 402 3.76 -36.82 0.27
CA GLY A 402 3.40 -38.25 0.17
C GLY A 402 4.30 -39.00 -0.78
N ARG A 403 4.32 -40.33 -0.64
CA ARG A 403 5.23 -41.23 -1.37
C ARG A 403 5.21 -41.03 -2.90
N ASN A 404 4.06 -40.65 -3.46
CA ASN A 404 3.90 -40.46 -4.90
C ASN A 404 3.61 -38.96 -5.25
N SER A 405 3.91 -38.06 -4.34
CA SER A 405 3.65 -36.63 -4.58
C SER A 405 4.66 -36.06 -5.57
N PRO A 406 4.22 -35.27 -6.56
CA PRO A 406 5.12 -34.60 -7.48
C PRO A 406 5.92 -33.50 -6.77
N SER A 407 7.12 -33.22 -7.26
CA SER A 407 7.92 -32.09 -6.80
C SER A 407 7.22 -30.75 -7.02
N LEU A 408 7.52 -29.75 -6.21
CA LEU A 408 7.24 -28.35 -6.50
C LEU A 408 8.37 -27.83 -7.38
N ASP A 409 8.07 -27.62 -8.67
CA ASP A 409 9.04 -27.19 -9.65
C ASP A 409 8.85 -25.72 -10.00
N PHE A 410 9.96 -24.98 -10.01
CA PHE A 410 10.04 -23.59 -10.40
C PHE A 410 11.05 -23.47 -11.54
N ASP A 411 10.57 -23.13 -12.73
CA ASP A 411 11.39 -22.97 -13.92
C ASP A 411 11.77 -21.50 -14.12
N TYR A 412 13.04 -21.26 -14.47
CA TYR A 412 13.59 -19.95 -14.67
C TYR A 412 14.40 -19.87 -15.97
N ILE A 413 14.44 -18.67 -16.52
CA ILE A 413 15.33 -18.30 -17.63
C ILE A 413 16.41 -17.38 -17.06
N VAL A 414 17.66 -17.78 -17.23
CA VAL A 414 18.82 -16.94 -16.95
C VAL A 414 19.27 -16.32 -18.27
N THR A 415 19.38 -15.00 -18.30
CA THR A 415 19.84 -14.24 -19.46
C THR A 415 21.11 -13.49 -19.12
N THR A 416 22.15 -13.62 -19.96
CA THR A 416 23.34 -12.78 -19.90
C THR A 416 23.45 -11.96 -21.18
N ASN A 417 23.80 -10.69 -21.07
CA ASN A 417 24.05 -9.78 -22.17
C ASN A 417 25.45 -9.19 -22.06
N GLY A 418 26.15 -9.07 -23.16
CA GLY A 418 27.46 -8.45 -23.19
C GLY A 418 28.04 -8.39 -24.60
N LYS A 419 29.19 -7.71 -24.77
CA LYS A 419 29.96 -7.74 -26.01
C LYS A 419 30.48 -9.15 -26.31
N THR A 420 30.68 -9.93 -25.26
CA THR A 420 31.10 -11.36 -25.29
C THR A 420 30.23 -12.15 -24.36
N SER A 421 30.30 -13.49 -24.44
CA SER A 421 29.72 -14.37 -23.43
C SER A 421 30.38 -14.14 -22.07
N ALA A 422 29.65 -14.34 -21.00
CA ALA A 422 30.20 -14.27 -19.63
C ALA A 422 31.26 -15.37 -19.45
N ASP A 423 32.36 -15.05 -18.77
CA ASP A 423 33.42 -15.99 -18.40
C ASP A 423 32.98 -16.91 -17.26
N GLU A 424 32.11 -16.41 -16.39
CA GLU A 424 31.59 -17.15 -15.25
C GLU A 424 30.14 -16.74 -14.99
N VAL A 425 29.27 -17.73 -14.74
CA VAL A 425 27.89 -17.53 -14.30
C VAL A 425 27.63 -18.41 -13.10
N LEU A 426 27.25 -17.78 -11.98
CA LEU A 426 27.01 -18.46 -10.71
C LEU A 426 25.57 -18.24 -10.27
N ILE A 427 24.95 -19.29 -9.72
CA ILE A 427 23.58 -19.27 -9.21
C ILE A 427 23.55 -19.69 -7.75
N SER A 428 22.66 -19.12 -6.95
CA SER A 428 22.49 -19.42 -5.53
C SER A 428 21.03 -19.41 -5.16
N VAL A 429 20.65 -20.30 -4.23
CA VAL A 429 19.30 -20.33 -3.63
C VAL A 429 19.42 -20.04 -2.15
N THR A 430 18.72 -19.01 -1.67
CA THR A 430 18.70 -18.60 -0.26
C THR A 430 17.31 -18.74 0.32
N GLY A 431 17.22 -19.14 1.58
CA GLY A 431 15.96 -19.25 2.32
C GLY A 431 16.20 -19.78 3.73
N PRO A 432 15.13 -20.03 4.50
CA PRO A 432 15.28 -20.74 5.77
C PRO A 432 15.95 -22.08 5.55
N THR A 433 17.09 -22.31 6.20
CA THR A 433 17.91 -23.52 6.00
C THR A 433 18.43 -24.08 7.30
N GLN A 434 18.68 -25.40 7.31
CA GLN A 434 19.36 -26.08 8.41
C GLN A 434 20.15 -27.27 7.85
N LYS A 435 21.34 -27.55 8.45
CA LYS A 435 22.11 -28.75 8.16
C LYS A 435 21.65 -29.90 9.02
N ILE A 436 21.33 -31.03 8.38
CA ILE A 436 20.98 -32.30 9.04
C ILE A 436 21.89 -33.35 8.42
N ASN A 437 22.67 -34.08 9.24
CA ASN A 437 23.60 -35.09 8.81
C ASN A 437 24.56 -34.64 7.67
N GLY A 438 25.04 -33.38 7.75
CA GLY A 438 25.96 -32.81 6.76
C GLY A 438 25.33 -32.27 5.49
N ARG A 439 24.04 -32.52 5.24
CA ARG A 439 23.26 -32.01 4.10
C ARG A 439 22.46 -30.79 4.50
N SER A 440 22.36 -29.79 3.62
CA SER A 440 21.50 -28.62 3.80
C SER A 440 20.05 -28.93 3.38
N TRP A 441 19.10 -28.42 4.15
CA TRP A 441 17.65 -28.58 3.93
C TRP A 441 16.96 -27.22 3.98
N CYS A 442 16.00 -27.02 3.10
CA CYS A 442 15.09 -25.88 3.19
C CYS A 442 14.09 -26.14 4.32
N ILE A 443 13.87 -25.17 5.19
CA ILE A 443 12.97 -25.30 6.34
C ILE A 443 11.66 -24.60 6.08
N PHE A 444 10.58 -25.37 6.04
CA PHE A 444 9.22 -24.88 5.96
C PHE A 444 8.61 -24.76 7.34
N LYS A 445 7.85 -23.71 7.58
CA LYS A 445 7.29 -23.40 8.90
C LYS A 445 5.78 -23.23 8.84
N SER A 446 5.10 -23.64 9.91
CA SER A 446 3.70 -23.27 10.12
C SER A 446 3.56 -21.77 10.40
N SER A 447 2.36 -21.22 10.27
CA SER A 447 2.08 -19.81 10.57
C SER A 447 2.44 -19.42 12.02
N SER A 448 2.38 -20.37 12.96
CA SER A 448 2.78 -20.20 14.36
C SER A 448 4.30 -20.36 14.59
N ASN A 449 5.08 -20.73 13.57
CA ASN A 449 6.50 -21.14 13.67
C ASN A 449 6.81 -22.34 14.60
N LEU A 450 5.80 -23.03 15.11
CA LEU A 450 5.97 -24.17 16.02
C LEU A 450 6.33 -25.44 15.27
N THR A 451 5.80 -25.63 14.07
CA THR A 451 6.12 -26.77 13.21
C THR A 451 7.19 -26.35 12.20
N GLN A 452 8.31 -27.06 12.18
CA GLN A 452 9.41 -26.83 11.25
C GLN A 452 9.75 -28.17 10.57
N VAL A 453 9.62 -28.19 9.25
CA VAL A 453 9.77 -29.39 8.44
C VAL A 453 10.90 -29.21 7.43
N PRO A 454 11.89 -30.15 7.37
CA PRO A 454 12.96 -30.07 6.40
C PRO A 454 12.52 -30.63 5.04
N PHE A 455 12.84 -29.90 3.98
CA PHE A 455 12.63 -30.32 2.59
C PHE A 455 13.96 -30.34 1.85
N PRO A 456 14.26 -31.36 1.05
CA PRO A 456 15.39 -31.32 0.14
C PRO A 456 15.08 -30.34 -0.98
N ALA A 457 16.12 -29.74 -1.57
CA ALA A 457 15.95 -28.89 -2.73
C ALA A 457 17.12 -29.04 -3.68
N SER A 458 16.84 -28.94 -4.97
CA SER A 458 17.84 -29.10 -6.02
C SER A 458 17.71 -28.02 -7.10
N LEU A 459 18.85 -27.67 -7.71
CA LEU A 459 18.93 -26.90 -8.95
C LEU A 459 19.40 -27.80 -10.09
N THR A 460 18.63 -27.83 -11.17
CA THR A 460 18.94 -28.64 -12.36
C THR A 460 18.96 -27.78 -13.61
N TYR A 461 19.97 -27.94 -14.44
CA TYR A 461 20.06 -27.35 -15.75
C TYR A 461 20.69 -28.31 -16.76
N LYS A 462 20.48 -28.04 -18.03
CA LYS A 462 21.08 -28.81 -19.13
C LYS A 462 22.45 -28.25 -19.46
N THR A 463 23.47 -29.07 -19.50
CA THR A 463 24.83 -28.68 -19.91
C THR A 463 24.95 -28.59 -21.44
N ARG A 464 26.04 -28.02 -21.94
CA ARG A 464 26.37 -27.97 -23.37
C ARG A 464 26.36 -29.33 -24.06
N ASN A 465 26.67 -30.38 -23.32
CA ASN A 465 26.68 -31.75 -23.84
C ASN A 465 25.29 -32.40 -23.82
N GLY A 466 24.24 -31.68 -23.45
CA GLY A 466 22.88 -32.19 -23.40
C GLY A 466 22.52 -33.00 -22.16
N VAL A 467 23.43 -33.15 -21.21
CA VAL A 467 23.23 -33.89 -19.94
C VAL A 467 22.70 -32.95 -18.86
N ASN A 468 21.77 -33.45 -18.06
CA ASN A 468 21.30 -32.68 -16.89
C ASN A 468 22.34 -32.70 -15.77
N LYS A 469 22.70 -31.54 -15.26
CA LYS A 469 23.54 -31.36 -14.08
C LYS A 469 22.68 -30.87 -12.94
N THR A 470 22.77 -31.54 -11.78
CA THR A 470 21.94 -31.22 -10.61
C THR A 470 22.84 -30.89 -9.43
N TYR A 471 22.52 -29.80 -8.74
CA TYR A 471 23.10 -29.44 -7.45
C TYR A 471 22.08 -29.62 -6.33
N ASP A 472 22.50 -30.23 -5.25
CA ASP A 472 21.77 -30.21 -3.98
C ASP A 472 22.02 -28.86 -3.31
N VAL A 473 20.97 -28.05 -3.10
CA VAL A 473 21.12 -26.68 -2.66
C VAL A 473 20.53 -26.36 -1.29
N GLY A 474 19.52 -27.11 -0.83
CA GLY A 474 18.96 -27.00 0.51
C GLY A 474 18.76 -25.57 1.03
N CYS A 475 18.50 -24.59 0.16
CA CYS A 475 18.34 -23.16 0.47
C CYS A 475 19.56 -22.53 1.19
N ASP A 476 20.78 -23.07 0.97
CA ASP A 476 21.99 -22.80 1.76
C ASP A 476 22.73 -21.50 1.40
N GLY A 477 22.32 -20.82 0.34
CA GLY A 477 22.92 -19.57 -0.13
C GLY A 477 24.28 -19.72 -0.80
N LEU A 478 24.79 -20.94 -0.99
CA LEU A 478 26.07 -21.16 -1.62
C LEU A 478 25.98 -20.99 -3.14
N TRP A 479 27.00 -20.39 -3.71
CA TRP A 479 27.10 -20.20 -5.15
C TRP A 479 27.48 -21.49 -5.86
N ARG A 480 26.77 -21.81 -6.95
CA ARG A 480 26.96 -22.97 -7.80
C ARG A 480 27.30 -22.50 -9.21
N ASP A 481 28.31 -23.10 -9.82
CA ASP A 481 28.75 -22.76 -11.17
C ASP A 481 27.81 -23.38 -12.22
N MET A 482 27.22 -22.53 -13.06
CA MET A 482 26.41 -22.92 -14.22
C MET A 482 26.98 -22.42 -15.55
N THR A 483 28.24 -22.04 -15.58
CA THR A 483 28.92 -21.53 -16.81
C THR A 483 28.88 -22.56 -17.94
N ASP A 484 28.90 -23.86 -17.59
CA ASP A 484 28.80 -25.00 -18.53
C ASP A 484 27.36 -25.30 -19.00
N ALA A 485 26.39 -24.48 -18.65
CA ALA A 485 25.01 -24.65 -19.11
C ALA A 485 24.89 -24.56 -20.63
N PHE A 486 23.84 -25.15 -21.16
CA PHE A 486 23.48 -24.98 -22.56
C PHE A 486 22.90 -23.57 -22.77
N TRP A 487 23.73 -22.70 -23.34
CA TRP A 487 23.34 -21.32 -23.64
C TRP A 487 22.86 -21.20 -25.08
N LEU A 488 21.59 -20.74 -25.24
CA LEU A 488 21.09 -20.29 -26.54
C LEU A 488 21.57 -18.87 -26.79
N THR A 489 22.45 -18.71 -27.80
CA THR A 489 23.09 -17.44 -28.11
C THR A 489 22.38 -16.74 -29.28
N THR A 490 22.02 -15.48 -29.08
CA THR A 490 21.46 -14.60 -30.11
C THR A 490 22.34 -13.37 -30.21
N PRO A 491 22.94 -13.09 -31.40
CA PRO A 491 23.69 -11.86 -31.60
C PRO A 491 22.77 -10.65 -31.68
N TRP A 492 23.27 -9.50 -31.25
CA TRP A 492 22.59 -8.23 -31.40
C TRP A 492 23.53 -7.17 -31.99
N PHE A 493 22.92 -6.19 -32.65
CA PHE A 493 23.62 -5.08 -33.29
C PHE A 493 22.98 -3.78 -32.82
N SER A 494 23.79 -2.75 -32.58
CA SER A 494 23.29 -1.41 -32.27
C SER A 494 23.48 -0.47 -33.48
N SER A 495 22.77 0.65 -33.49
CA SER A 495 22.80 1.64 -34.57
C SER A 495 24.17 2.30 -34.74
N ASN A 496 25.02 2.31 -33.75
CA ASN A 496 26.40 2.83 -33.78
C ASN A 496 27.43 1.78 -34.23
N GLY A 497 26.99 0.61 -34.70
CA GLY A 497 27.86 -0.47 -35.16
C GLY A 497 28.41 -1.39 -34.06
N ALA A 498 28.06 -1.15 -32.79
CA ALA A 498 28.42 -2.08 -31.72
C ALA A 498 27.63 -3.40 -31.85
N MET A 499 28.27 -4.51 -31.54
CA MET A 499 27.69 -5.84 -31.55
C MET A 499 27.90 -6.54 -30.20
N GLY A 500 27.07 -7.51 -29.91
CA GLY A 500 27.23 -8.34 -28.73
C GLY A 500 26.35 -9.59 -28.79
N LEU A 501 26.28 -10.27 -27.65
CA LEU A 501 25.63 -11.56 -27.52
C LEU A 501 24.62 -11.50 -26.37
N MET A 502 23.43 -12.02 -26.64
CA MET A 502 22.45 -12.38 -25.62
C MET A 502 22.46 -13.90 -25.49
N ASN A 503 22.74 -14.42 -24.29
CA ASN A 503 22.77 -15.84 -24.02
C ASN A 503 21.68 -16.18 -23.01
N LYS A 504 20.91 -17.25 -23.28
CA LYS A 504 19.82 -17.71 -22.42
C LYS A 504 20.02 -19.17 -22.04
N ALA A 505 19.79 -19.50 -20.77
CA ALA A 505 19.78 -20.86 -20.28
C ALA A 505 18.58 -21.08 -19.34
N ASN A 506 18.02 -22.28 -19.39
CA ASN A 506 16.95 -22.70 -18.48
C ASN A 506 17.53 -23.37 -17.25
N VAL A 507 16.94 -23.08 -16.09
CA VAL A 507 17.27 -23.71 -14.83
C VAL A 507 15.98 -24.03 -14.07
N ARG A 508 15.92 -25.19 -13.42
CA ARG A 508 14.81 -25.64 -12.60
C ARG A 508 15.24 -25.72 -11.14
N PHE A 509 14.51 -25.09 -10.27
CA PHE A 509 14.56 -25.31 -8.84
C PHE A 509 13.43 -26.24 -8.44
N SER A 510 13.75 -27.35 -7.78
CA SER A 510 12.80 -28.40 -7.41
C SER A 510 12.83 -28.66 -5.92
N ILE A 511 11.67 -28.83 -5.33
CA ILE A 511 11.48 -29.28 -3.95
C ILE A 511 10.71 -30.59 -4.00
N PRO A 512 11.40 -31.74 -3.83
CA PRO A 512 10.75 -33.04 -3.77
C PRO A 512 9.77 -33.14 -2.59
N MET A 513 8.53 -33.57 -2.88
CA MET A 513 7.46 -33.69 -1.89
C MET A 513 7.27 -35.15 -1.41
N ASN A 514 8.15 -36.04 -1.82
CA ASN A 514 8.11 -37.48 -1.49
C ASN A 514 9.29 -37.93 -0.62
N ASP A 515 10.06 -37.03 -0.05
CA ASP A 515 11.19 -37.33 0.79
C ASP A 515 10.73 -37.79 2.18
N GLU A 516 11.31 -38.87 2.71
CA GLU A 516 10.92 -39.44 4.00
C GLU A 516 11.20 -38.51 5.18
N GLN A 517 12.27 -37.71 5.13
CA GLN A 517 12.60 -36.75 6.19
C GLN A 517 11.52 -35.66 6.31
N SER A 518 10.88 -35.30 5.20
CA SER A 518 9.81 -34.31 5.18
C SER A 518 8.50 -34.81 5.82
N LEU A 519 8.38 -36.10 6.13
CA LEU A 519 7.26 -36.64 6.92
C LEU A 519 7.36 -36.28 8.41
N TYR A 520 8.51 -35.79 8.85
CA TYR A 520 8.79 -35.47 10.25
C TYR A 520 9.26 -34.02 10.40
N THR A 521 8.98 -33.45 11.56
CA THR A 521 9.56 -32.18 11.99
C THR A 521 11.05 -32.32 12.31
N LEU A 522 11.75 -31.22 12.51
CA LEU A 522 13.13 -31.20 12.99
C LEU A 522 13.32 -31.95 14.33
N ASN A 523 12.25 -32.06 15.12
CA ASN A 523 12.24 -32.79 16.40
C ASN A 523 11.79 -34.25 16.24
N HIS A 524 11.78 -34.78 15.02
CA HIS A 524 11.35 -36.16 14.70
C HIS A 524 9.90 -36.51 15.08
N SER A 525 9.04 -35.52 15.21
CA SER A 525 7.60 -35.72 15.45
C SER A 525 6.83 -35.71 14.13
N THR A 526 5.77 -36.49 14.04
CA THR A 526 4.79 -36.37 12.94
C THR A 526 4.08 -35.05 13.02
N TRP A 527 3.62 -34.55 11.89
CA TRP A 527 2.96 -33.23 11.83
C TRP A 527 1.75 -33.23 10.89
N PHE A 528 0.85 -32.25 11.13
CA PHE A 528 -0.34 -32.00 10.32
C PHE A 528 -0.50 -30.50 10.11
N GLY A 529 -1.23 -30.13 9.06
CA GLY A 529 -1.51 -28.75 8.70
C GLY A 529 -0.59 -28.22 7.61
N ASP A 530 -0.57 -26.90 7.45
CA ASP A 530 0.15 -26.23 6.38
C ASP A 530 1.49 -25.67 6.87
N VAL A 531 2.52 -25.87 6.05
CA VAL A 531 3.83 -25.25 6.24
C VAL A 531 4.23 -24.52 4.96
N SER A 532 4.94 -23.41 5.09
CA SER A 532 5.39 -22.60 3.97
C SER A 532 6.82 -22.11 4.18
N ALA A 533 7.49 -21.79 3.08
CA ALA A 533 8.77 -21.10 3.07
C ALA A 533 8.80 -20.11 1.92
N SER A 534 9.58 -19.05 2.06
CA SER A 534 9.96 -18.15 1.00
C SER A 534 11.47 -18.07 0.89
N GLY A 535 11.98 -17.84 -0.32
CA GLY A 535 13.41 -17.73 -0.58
C GLY A 535 13.67 -16.93 -1.84
N GLU A 536 14.95 -16.76 -2.16
CA GLU A 536 15.38 -16.04 -3.34
C GLU A 536 16.34 -16.92 -4.16
N ILE A 537 16.20 -16.84 -5.48
CA ILE A 537 17.21 -17.35 -6.41
C ILE A 537 17.99 -16.15 -6.92
N ARG A 538 19.30 -16.20 -6.76
CA ARG A 538 20.23 -15.13 -7.13
C ARG A 538 21.14 -15.60 -8.23
N ILE A 539 21.50 -14.69 -9.12
CA ILE A 539 22.41 -14.93 -10.24
C ILE A 539 23.50 -13.85 -10.25
N LYS A 540 24.70 -14.21 -10.60
CA LYS A 540 25.78 -13.28 -10.94
C LYS A 540 26.56 -13.78 -12.14
N ALA A 541 27.07 -12.87 -12.94
CA ALA A 541 27.92 -13.15 -14.08
C ALA A 541 29.15 -12.27 -14.04
N THR A 542 30.26 -12.79 -14.53
CA THR A 542 31.54 -12.08 -14.59
C THR A 542 32.06 -12.08 -16.02
N TRP A 543 32.48 -10.92 -16.48
CA TRP A 543 33.23 -10.74 -17.74
C TRP A 543 34.63 -10.23 -17.41
N ARG A 544 35.64 -10.86 -17.97
CA ARG A 544 37.04 -10.52 -17.76
C ARG A 544 37.62 -9.98 -19.05
N ASN A 545 38.60 -9.07 -18.98
CA ASN A 545 39.32 -8.50 -20.11
C ASN A 545 38.42 -7.93 -21.22
N VAL A 546 37.32 -7.33 -20.84
CA VAL A 546 36.42 -6.60 -21.76
C VAL A 546 36.75 -5.11 -21.72
N ASN A 547 37.39 -4.60 -22.77
CA ASN A 547 37.67 -3.19 -22.98
C ASN A 547 36.60 -2.53 -23.83
#